data_00ac370a99cf56d607083927a79f553a
#
_entry.id   00ac370a99cf56d607083927a79f553a
#
_cell.length_a   1.000
_cell.length_b   1.000
_cell.length_c   1.000
_cell.angle_alpha   90.00
_cell.angle_beta   90.00
_cell.angle_gamma   90.00
#
_symmetry.space_group_name_H-M   'P 1'
#
loop_
_entity.id
_entity.type
_entity.pdbx_description
1 polymer ?
#
loop_
_entity_poly.entity_id
_entity_poly.type
_entity_poly.pdbx_seq_one_letter_code
_entity_poly.pdbx_strand_id
1 'polypeptide(L)'
;VPVIVNVYDGYMSGANSHDIAVDVEEAFPKIRELTWCHHSQITEWLPWVGRHNMAPPSSEAEWSEILRARFDRNNRELGIRSAHAVEVFRVTSWGVVPTLDQLHADFPPIMAGASKLDALAARLKRWQNAG
;
A
#
# COMPACT_ATOMS: atom_id res chain seq x y z
N VAL A 1 -1.97 14.46 -18.04
CA VAL A 1 -2.76 14.17 -16.81
C VAL A 1 -2.26 12.88 -16.24
N PRO A 2 -1.92 12.80 -14.94
CA PRO A 2 -1.36 11.61 -14.33
C PRO A 2 -2.41 10.51 -14.11
N VAL A 3 -1.94 9.27 -14.00
CA VAL A 3 -2.72 8.18 -13.41
C VAL A 3 -2.80 8.40 -11.90
N ILE A 4 -3.98 8.26 -11.32
CA ILE A 4 -4.21 8.45 -9.89
C ILE A 4 -4.63 7.13 -9.26
N VAL A 5 -3.90 6.69 -8.25
CA VAL A 5 -4.21 5.51 -7.46
C VAL A 5 -4.38 5.90 -5.99
N ASN A 6 -5.28 5.23 -5.27
CA ASN A 6 -5.42 5.36 -3.83
C ASN A 6 -4.64 4.25 -3.14
N VAL A 7 -3.88 4.62 -2.12
CA VAL A 7 -3.24 3.67 -1.20
C VAL A 7 -4.26 3.07 -0.23
N TYR A 8 -3.90 1.95 0.37
CA TYR A 8 -4.68 1.36 1.45
C TYR A 8 -4.72 2.29 2.68
N ASP A 9 -5.92 2.52 3.17
CA ASP A 9 -6.15 3.25 4.41
C ASP A 9 -6.74 2.30 5.47
N GLY A 10 -5.91 1.89 6.42
CA GLY A 10 -6.30 0.98 7.50
C GLY A 10 -7.32 1.55 8.49
N TYR A 11 -7.63 2.84 8.41
CA TYR A 11 -8.64 3.49 9.27
C TYR A 11 -10.05 3.47 8.64
N MET A 12 -10.15 3.20 7.35
CA MET A 12 -11.42 3.16 6.64
C MET A 12 -11.95 1.73 6.55
N SER A 13 -12.58 1.25 7.59
CA SER A 13 -13.18 -0.08 7.61
C SER A 13 -14.25 -0.22 6.52
N GLY A 14 -14.22 -1.29 5.76
CA GLY A 14 -15.20 -1.65 4.74
C GLY A 14 -15.06 -0.96 3.38
N ALA A 15 -14.25 0.11 3.27
CA ALA A 15 -14.04 0.83 2.00
C ALA A 15 -12.82 0.34 1.22
N ASN A 16 -11.94 -0.41 1.85
CA ASN A 16 -10.68 -0.84 1.26
C ASN A 16 -10.84 -2.10 0.42
N SER A 17 -10.93 -1.91 -0.89
CA SER A 17 -10.76 -2.99 -1.86
C SER A 17 -9.62 -2.61 -2.78
N HIS A 18 -8.54 -3.36 -2.77
CA HIS A 18 -7.44 -3.12 -3.69
C HIS A 18 -7.66 -3.77 -5.05
N ASP A 19 -7.00 -3.22 -6.05
CA ASP A 19 -6.97 -3.75 -7.41
C ASP A 19 -5.65 -4.42 -7.73
N ILE A 20 -4.55 -3.79 -7.32
CA ILE A 20 -3.19 -4.28 -7.52
C ILE A 20 -2.48 -4.38 -6.17
N ALA A 21 -1.69 -5.44 -6.04
CA ALA A 21 -0.75 -5.66 -4.96
C ALA A 21 0.66 -5.65 -5.54
N VAL A 22 1.55 -4.88 -4.93
CA VAL A 22 2.93 -4.65 -5.40
C VAL A 22 3.89 -5.16 -4.34
N ASP A 23 4.82 -6.01 -4.73
CA ASP A 23 5.91 -6.44 -3.86
C ASP A 23 6.90 -5.29 -3.70
N VAL A 24 7.04 -4.79 -2.49
CA VAL A 24 7.95 -3.68 -2.17
C VAL A 24 9.09 -4.10 -1.25
N GLU A 25 9.38 -5.40 -1.18
CA GLU A 25 10.43 -5.93 -0.30
C GLU A 25 11.80 -5.32 -0.57
N GLU A 26 12.18 -5.20 -1.84
CA GLU A 26 13.46 -4.55 -2.21
C GLU A 26 13.51 -3.07 -1.82
N ALA A 27 12.36 -2.40 -1.81
CA ALA A 27 12.22 -0.99 -1.40
C ALA A 27 12.09 -0.83 0.12
N PHE A 28 11.85 -1.90 0.88
CA PHE A 28 11.58 -1.82 2.32
C PHE A 28 12.68 -1.08 3.11
N PRO A 29 13.99 -1.28 2.87
CA PRO A 29 15.02 -0.51 3.55
C PRO A 29 14.89 1.00 3.32
N LYS A 30 14.49 1.41 2.10
CA LYS A 30 14.29 2.82 1.75
C LYS A 30 13.01 3.38 2.37
N ILE A 31 11.94 2.59 2.39
CA ILE A 31 10.68 2.95 3.07
C ILE A 31 10.94 3.20 4.56
N ARG A 32 11.70 2.31 5.22
CA ARG A 32 12.11 2.46 6.61
C ARG A 32 12.88 3.76 6.84
N GLU A 33 13.94 3.99 6.06
CA GLU A 33 14.76 5.20 6.14
C GLU A 33 13.92 6.48 5.98
N LEU A 34 13.10 6.55 4.93
CA LEU A 34 12.26 7.71 4.64
C LEU A 34 11.21 7.95 5.72
N THR A 35 10.58 6.90 6.21
CA THR A 35 9.58 7.04 7.27
C THR A 35 10.22 7.43 8.60
N TRP A 36 11.43 6.94 8.91
CA TRP A 36 12.18 7.34 10.10
C TRP A 36 12.51 8.84 10.13
N CYS A 37 12.62 9.50 8.97
CA CYS A 37 12.79 10.96 8.91
C CYS A 37 11.61 11.73 9.53
N HIS A 38 10.42 11.11 9.63
CA HIS A 38 9.26 11.70 10.30
C HIS A 38 9.29 11.46 11.83
N HIS A 39 10.42 11.77 12.46
CA HIS A 39 10.74 11.38 13.82
C HIS A 39 9.65 11.78 14.84
N SER A 40 9.22 13.04 14.84
CA SER A 40 8.18 13.51 15.78
C SER A 40 6.83 12.78 15.57
N GLN A 41 6.49 12.40 14.35
CA GLN A 41 5.28 11.61 14.11
C GLN A 41 5.41 10.21 14.68
N ILE A 42 6.57 9.59 14.55
CA ILE A 42 6.81 8.20 14.97
C ILE A 42 6.98 8.09 16.47
N THR A 43 7.70 9.03 17.11
CA THR A 43 8.05 8.96 18.52
C THR A 43 7.07 9.68 19.44
N GLU A 44 6.29 10.61 18.92
CA GLU A 44 5.37 11.44 19.71
C GLU A 44 3.91 11.24 19.30
N TRP A 45 3.58 11.57 18.03
CA TRP A 45 2.19 11.62 17.57
C TRP A 45 1.53 10.24 17.45
N LEU A 46 2.18 9.26 16.81
CA LEU A 46 1.61 7.91 16.68
C LEU A 46 1.42 7.20 18.03
N PRO A 47 2.39 7.25 18.97
CA PRO A 47 2.18 6.74 20.33
C PRO A 47 1.03 7.44 21.06
N TRP A 48 0.89 8.76 20.91
CA TRP A 48 -0.20 9.53 21.52
C TRP A 48 -1.57 9.16 20.92
N VAL A 49 -1.68 9.08 19.59
CA VAL A 49 -2.92 8.67 18.90
C VAL A 49 -3.27 7.21 19.20
N GLY A 50 -2.24 6.35 19.29
CA GLY A 50 -2.38 4.93 19.62
C GLY A 50 -2.83 4.66 21.06
N ARG A 51 -2.93 5.69 21.91
CA ARG A 51 -3.40 5.60 23.31
C ARG A 51 -2.78 4.44 24.08
N HIS A 52 -1.45 4.37 24.08
CA HIS A 52 -0.65 3.34 24.75
C HIS A 52 -0.58 1.97 24.07
N ASN A 53 -1.18 1.80 22.90
CA ASN A 53 -1.03 0.57 22.12
C ASN A 53 0.28 0.52 21.29
N MET A 54 1.02 1.62 21.29
CA MET A 54 2.31 1.73 20.63
C MET A 54 3.29 2.45 21.55
N ALA A 55 4.34 1.75 21.97
CA ALA A 55 5.47 2.39 22.62
C ALA A 55 6.28 3.19 21.58
N PRO A 56 6.80 4.39 21.93
CA PRO A 56 7.67 5.12 21.02
C PRO A 56 8.96 4.32 20.76
N PRO A 57 9.33 4.07 19.49
CA PRO A 57 10.58 3.41 19.17
C PRO A 57 11.77 4.30 19.57
N SER A 58 12.80 3.70 20.15
CA SER A 58 14.01 4.40 20.57
C SER A 58 15.08 4.45 19.48
N SER A 59 14.91 3.66 18.42
CA SER A 59 15.87 3.54 17.32
C SER A 59 15.18 3.22 15.99
N GLU A 60 15.90 3.47 14.90
CA GLU A 60 15.47 3.06 13.56
C GLU A 60 15.29 1.54 13.46
N ALA A 61 16.07 0.76 14.20
CA ALA A 61 15.93 -0.70 14.21
C ALA A 61 14.59 -1.12 14.82
N GLU A 62 14.22 -0.57 15.97
CA GLU A 62 12.89 -0.81 16.56
C GLU A 62 11.75 -0.32 15.65
N TRP A 63 11.92 0.82 15.00
CA TRP A 63 10.97 1.29 14.00
C TRP A 63 10.82 0.31 12.84
N SER A 64 11.92 -0.26 12.38
CA SER A 64 11.92 -1.28 11.32
C SER A 64 11.07 -2.50 11.69
N GLU A 65 11.15 -2.96 12.94
CA GLU A 65 10.34 -4.09 13.43
C GLU A 65 8.85 -3.73 13.48
N ILE A 66 8.51 -2.54 13.98
CA ILE A 66 7.13 -2.03 14.01
C ILE A 66 6.57 -1.93 12.59
N LEU A 67 7.34 -1.38 11.67
CA LEU A 67 6.94 -1.23 10.27
C LEU A 67 6.74 -2.59 9.60
N ARG A 68 7.65 -3.54 9.83
CA ARG A 68 7.53 -4.92 9.33
C ARG A 68 6.25 -5.59 9.85
N ALA A 69 6.02 -5.52 11.14
CA ALA A 69 4.82 -6.07 11.75
C ALA A 69 3.53 -5.44 11.18
N ARG A 70 3.56 -4.17 10.77
CA ARG A 70 2.45 -3.50 10.09
C ARG A 70 2.20 -4.10 8.70
N PHE A 71 3.24 -4.30 7.89
CA PHE A 71 3.12 -4.96 6.58
C PHE A 71 2.57 -6.38 6.72
N ASP A 72 3.10 -7.16 7.66
CA ASP A 72 2.64 -8.53 7.93
C ASP A 72 1.16 -8.57 8.35
N ARG A 73 0.74 -7.63 9.19
CA ARG A 73 -0.66 -7.50 9.59
C ARG A 73 -1.54 -7.15 8.39
N ASN A 74 -1.17 -6.16 7.59
CA ASN A 74 -1.91 -5.76 6.40
C ASN A 74 -2.03 -6.91 5.41
N ASN A 75 -0.95 -7.65 5.17
CA ASN A 75 -0.98 -8.85 4.32
C ASN A 75 -2.02 -9.85 4.83
N ARG A 76 -2.03 -10.15 6.14
CA ARG A 76 -3.02 -11.07 6.73
C ARG A 76 -4.45 -10.57 6.59
N GLU A 77 -4.71 -9.30 6.90
CA GLU A 77 -6.04 -8.69 6.80
C GLU A 77 -6.58 -8.69 5.37
N LEU A 78 -5.69 -8.53 4.38
CA LEU A 78 -6.03 -8.54 2.96
C LEU A 78 -6.02 -9.94 2.33
N GLY A 79 -5.69 -10.98 3.10
CA GLY A 79 -5.59 -12.36 2.62
C GLY A 79 -4.39 -12.60 1.68
N ILE A 80 -3.38 -11.73 1.72
CA ILE A 80 -2.17 -11.84 0.90
C ILE A 80 -1.20 -12.81 1.57
N ARG A 81 -0.89 -13.90 0.89
CA ARG A 81 0.06 -14.94 1.34
C ARG A 81 1.47 -14.58 0.86
N SER A 82 2.14 -13.69 1.58
CA SER A 82 3.51 -13.28 1.29
C SER A 82 4.26 -13.03 2.59
N ALA A 83 5.54 -13.39 2.62
CA ALA A 83 6.49 -12.98 3.67
C ALA A 83 7.14 -11.63 3.35
N HIS A 84 6.94 -11.10 2.14
CA HIS A 84 7.45 -9.82 1.71
C HIS A 84 6.55 -8.67 2.15
N ALA A 85 7.11 -7.48 2.26
CA ALA A 85 6.34 -6.25 2.36
C ALA A 85 5.57 -6.04 1.06
N VAL A 86 4.24 -5.91 1.16
CA VAL A 86 3.35 -5.69 0.01
C VAL A 86 2.54 -4.43 0.23
N GLU A 87 2.55 -3.55 -0.76
CA GLU A 87 1.64 -2.42 -0.82
C GLU A 87 0.50 -2.69 -1.78
N VAL A 88 -0.69 -2.19 -1.45
CA VAL A 88 -1.88 -2.38 -2.27
C VAL A 88 -2.46 -1.05 -2.70
N PHE A 89 -2.97 -1.00 -3.93
CA PHE A 89 -3.52 0.21 -4.52
C PHE A 89 -4.85 -0.05 -5.19
N ARG A 90 -5.71 0.98 -5.16
CA ARG A 90 -6.93 1.04 -5.95
C ARG A 90 -6.75 2.02 -7.08
N VAL A 91 -6.95 1.57 -8.31
CA VAL A 91 -6.94 2.43 -9.50
C VAL A 91 -8.22 3.26 -9.55
N THR A 92 -8.09 4.55 -9.83
CA THR A 92 -9.21 5.50 -9.90
C THR A 92 -9.41 6.01 -11.32
N SER A 93 -10.56 6.63 -11.58
CA SER A 93 -10.87 7.37 -12.83
C SER A 93 -10.66 8.88 -12.68
N TRP A 94 -10.02 9.35 -11.62
CA TRP A 94 -9.83 10.78 -11.34
C TRP A 94 -8.77 11.44 -12.22
N GLY A 95 -7.89 10.64 -12.81
CA GLY A 95 -6.88 11.08 -13.78
C GLY A 95 -7.05 10.40 -15.12
N VAL A 96 -5.92 10.13 -15.79
CA VAL A 96 -5.93 9.28 -16.99
C VAL A 96 -6.30 7.85 -16.57
N VAL A 97 -7.22 7.23 -17.29
CA VAL A 97 -7.56 5.82 -17.12
C VAL A 97 -6.47 4.98 -17.80
N PRO A 98 -5.65 4.23 -17.03
CA PRO A 98 -4.55 3.47 -17.60
C PRO A 98 -5.04 2.22 -18.33
N THR A 99 -4.16 1.61 -19.12
CA THR A 99 -4.30 0.20 -19.55
C THR A 99 -3.67 -0.72 -18.51
N LEU A 100 -3.97 -2.02 -18.56
CA LEU A 100 -3.28 -3.01 -17.71
C LEU A 100 -1.78 -3.06 -18.04
N ASP A 101 -1.41 -2.99 -19.30
CA ASP A 101 -0.01 -3.01 -19.74
C ASP A 101 0.76 -1.81 -19.16
N GLN A 102 0.13 -0.64 -19.15
CA GLN A 102 0.72 0.54 -18.50
C GLN A 102 0.92 0.32 -17.00
N LEU A 103 -0.09 -0.24 -16.31
CA LEU A 103 0.05 -0.53 -14.87
C LEU A 103 1.17 -1.53 -14.60
N HIS A 104 1.32 -2.56 -15.44
CA HIS A 104 2.44 -3.51 -15.31
C HIS A 104 3.80 -2.86 -15.57
N ALA A 105 3.86 -1.87 -16.45
CA ALA A 105 5.09 -1.13 -16.71
C ALA A 105 5.44 -0.15 -15.57
N ASP A 106 4.41 0.52 -15.01
CA ASP A 106 4.59 1.55 -13.98
C ASP A 106 4.77 0.98 -12.57
N PHE A 107 4.28 -0.24 -12.31
CA PHE A 107 4.32 -0.92 -11.01
C PHE A 107 4.91 -2.33 -11.12
N PRO A 108 6.13 -2.50 -11.61
CA PRO A 108 6.78 -3.80 -11.47
C PRO A 108 7.31 -3.94 -10.01
N PRO A 109 7.07 -5.01 -9.31
CA PRO A 109 6.40 -6.25 -9.67
C PRO A 109 4.96 -6.34 -9.11
N ILE A 110 3.96 -6.22 -9.99
CA ILE A 110 2.58 -6.53 -9.61
C ILE A 110 2.46 -8.02 -9.33
N MET A 111 1.91 -8.34 -8.17
CA MET A 111 1.65 -9.72 -7.74
C MET A 111 0.30 -10.21 -8.29
N ALA A 112 0.30 -10.94 -9.40
CA ALA A 112 -0.94 -11.41 -10.05
C ALA A 112 -1.85 -12.21 -9.10
N GLY A 113 -1.27 -13.11 -8.27
CA GLY A 113 -2.02 -13.92 -7.33
C GLY A 113 -2.63 -13.18 -6.13
N ALA A 114 -2.20 -11.94 -5.88
CA ALA A 114 -2.71 -11.09 -4.82
C ALA A 114 -3.50 -9.88 -5.36
N SER A 115 -3.55 -9.70 -6.68
CA SER A 115 -4.24 -8.61 -7.40
C SER A 115 -5.56 -9.09 -7.98
N LYS A 116 -6.49 -8.16 -8.22
CA LYS A 116 -7.82 -8.42 -8.81
C LYS A 116 -7.87 -7.97 -10.27
N LEU A 117 -6.92 -8.47 -11.08
CA LEU A 117 -6.66 -7.97 -12.43
C LEU A 117 -7.84 -8.11 -13.38
N ASP A 118 -8.61 -9.22 -13.33
CA ASP A 118 -9.78 -9.42 -14.21
C ASP A 118 -10.88 -8.39 -13.92
N ALA A 119 -11.19 -8.16 -12.63
CA ALA A 119 -12.17 -7.18 -12.21
C ALA A 119 -11.71 -5.75 -12.56
N LEU A 120 -10.41 -5.47 -12.41
CA LEU A 120 -9.80 -4.21 -12.81
C LEU A 120 -9.92 -4.01 -14.32
N ALA A 121 -9.54 -5.00 -15.14
CA ALA A 121 -9.62 -4.92 -16.60
C ALA A 121 -11.03 -4.58 -17.08
N ALA A 122 -12.05 -5.25 -16.53
CA ALA A 122 -13.45 -4.97 -16.85
C ALA A 122 -13.86 -3.54 -16.47
N ARG A 123 -13.35 -3.03 -15.36
CA ARG A 123 -13.62 -1.66 -14.90
C ARG A 123 -12.92 -0.60 -15.75
N LEU A 124 -11.64 -0.81 -16.09
CA LEU A 124 -10.88 0.09 -16.96
C LEU A 124 -11.54 0.22 -18.33
N LYS A 125 -11.96 -0.90 -18.93
CA LYS A 125 -12.67 -0.91 -20.21
C LYS A 125 -13.96 -0.10 -20.17
N ARG A 126 -14.74 -0.19 -19.08
CA ARG A 126 -15.94 0.63 -18.91
C ARG A 126 -15.62 2.11 -18.84
N TRP A 127 -14.58 2.50 -18.10
CA TRP A 127 -14.19 3.90 -17.98
C TRP A 127 -13.65 4.48 -19.27
N GLN A 128 -12.87 3.71 -20.04
CA GLN A 128 -12.35 4.12 -21.36
C GLN A 128 -13.49 4.32 -22.39
N ASN A 129 -14.59 3.57 -22.27
CA ASN A 129 -15.74 3.69 -23.18
C ASN A 129 -16.73 4.78 -22.75
N ALA A 130 -16.62 5.34 -21.55
CA ALA A 130 -17.52 6.36 -21.02
C ALA A 130 -17.03 7.81 -21.24
N GLY A 131 -15.83 7.99 -21.78
CA GLY A 131 -15.23 9.28 -22.14
C GLY A 131 -15.12 9.44 -23.62
#